data_44c541a93d9ccabcc4674330b6137c24
#
_entry.id   44c541a93d9ccabcc4674330b6137c24
#
_cell.length_a   1.000
_cell.length_b   1.000
_cell.length_c   1.000
_cell.angle_alpha   90.00
_cell.angle_beta   90.00
_cell.angle_gamma   90.00
#
_symmetry.space_group_name_H-M   'P 1'
#
loop_
_entity.id
_entity.type
_entity.pdbx_description
1 polymer ?
#
loop_
_entity_poly.entity_id
_entity_poly.type
_entity_poly.pdbx_seq_one_letter_code
_entity_poly.pdbx_strand_id
1 'polypeptide(L)'
;MHLHIIGIGGTLMSGIARLAKETGHEVTGCDQAIYPPVSIELEKLGIKVVEGFDENQKQLQPDLYVVGNVATRGMGIIEYLLNEQIPFVSGPEWLEKNVLKYKQILAVSGTHGKTTTASMLAFILQEAGKRPSWLIGGVPENLAVSSHYEENSPYFVIEADEYDTAFFDKRSKFVHYHPDTLIINNLEYDHADIFANLSAVQWQFHQLLRIVRQKGQIIYRANDPAIEQLLDMGVCCLLYTSPSPR
;
A
#
# COMPACT_ATOMS: atom_id res chain seq x y z
N MET A 1 12.40 -15.42 -7.85
CA MET A 1 12.05 -15.94 -6.49
C MET A 1 10.59 -16.36 -6.50
N HIS A 2 10.26 -17.40 -5.74
CA HIS A 2 8.88 -17.80 -5.47
C HIS A 2 8.39 -17.12 -4.19
N LEU A 3 7.35 -16.30 -4.32
CA LEU A 3 6.70 -15.62 -3.21
C LEU A 3 5.37 -16.30 -2.88
N HIS A 4 5.09 -16.52 -1.60
CA HIS A 4 3.78 -16.96 -1.15
C HIS A 4 3.11 -15.87 -0.33
N ILE A 5 1.98 -15.34 -0.84
CA ILE A 5 1.29 -14.18 -0.26
C ILE A 5 0.13 -14.64 0.60
N ILE A 6 0.21 -14.40 1.90
CA ILE A 6 -0.83 -14.73 2.88
C ILE A 6 -1.80 -13.55 2.97
N GLY A 7 -3.08 -13.78 2.72
CA GLY A 7 -4.11 -12.74 2.61
C GLY A 7 -4.15 -12.08 1.23
N ILE A 8 -3.91 -12.85 0.17
CA ILE A 8 -3.77 -12.36 -1.22
C ILE A 8 -5.07 -11.73 -1.77
N GLY A 9 -6.23 -12.05 -1.19
CA GLY A 9 -7.55 -11.52 -1.59
C GLY A 9 -7.78 -10.05 -1.22
N GLY A 10 -6.96 -9.49 -0.33
CA GLY A 10 -7.03 -8.07 0.02
C GLY A 10 -6.57 -7.17 -1.13
N THR A 11 -7.18 -5.99 -1.28
CA THR A 11 -6.91 -5.06 -2.39
C THR A 11 -5.42 -4.69 -2.51
N LEU A 12 -4.75 -4.35 -1.41
CA LEU A 12 -3.32 -4.07 -1.41
C LEU A 12 -2.51 -5.33 -1.80
N MET A 13 -2.84 -6.48 -1.20
CA MET A 13 -2.06 -7.69 -1.38
C MET A 13 -2.19 -8.29 -2.78
N SER A 14 -3.38 -8.20 -3.38
CA SER A 14 -3.58 -8.59 -4.80
C SER A 14 -2.83 -7.66 -5.75
N GLY A 15 -2.79 -6.36 -5.45
CA GLY A 15 -1.97 -5.40 -6.18
C GLY A 15 -0.47 -5.70 -6.07
N ILE A 16 0.01 -6.04 -4.88
CA ILE A 16 1.40 -6.48 -4.66
C ILE A 16 1.68 -7.78 -5.43
N ALA A 17 0.74 -8.73 -5.45
CA ALA A 17 0.87 -9.96 -6.21
C ALA A 17 1.07 -9.70 -7.72
N ARG A 18 0.30 -8.76 -8.31
CA ARG A 18 0.48 -8.33 -9.70
C ARG A 18 1.86 -7.70 -9.90
N LEU A 19 2.25 -6.73 -9.06
CA LEU A 19 3.56 -6.08 -9.16
C LEU A 19 4.70 -7.09 -9.06
N ALA A 20 4.59 -8.08 -8.18
CA ALA A 20 5.57 -9.16 -8.07
C ALA A 20 5.65 -10.00 -9.36
N LYS A 21 4.53 -10.32 -9.99
CA LYS A 21 4.51 -11.01 -11.30
C LYS A 21 5.16 -10.17 -12.38
N GLU A 22 4.81 -8.89 -12.47
CA GLU A 22 5.32 -7.96 -13.48
C GLU A 22 6.82 -7.67 -13.29
N THR A 23 7.36 -7.85 -12.07
CA THR A 23 8.80 -7.79 -11.77
C THR A 23 9.52 -9.13 -11.86
N GLY A 24 8.87 -10.16 -12.43
CA GLY A 24 9.51 -11.45 -12.76
C GLY A 24 9.56 -12.47 -11.63
N HIS A 25 8.72 -12.33 -10.61
CA HIS A 25 8.62 -13.30 -9.53
C HIS A 25 7.58 -14.38 -9.86
N GLU A 26 7.81 -15.60 -9.38
CA GLU A 26 6.76 -16.59 -9.24
C GLU A 26 5.92 -16.24 -8.02
N VAL A 27 4.59 -16.28 -8.15
CA VAL A 27 3.68 -15.90 -7.06
C VAL A 27 2.63 -16.99 -6.88
N THR A 28 2.47 -17.38 -5.62
CA THR A 28 1.32 -18.13 -5.12
C THR A 28 0.73 -17.36 -3.92
N GLY A 29 -0.43 -17.73 -3.47
CA GLY A 29 -0.99 -17.12 -2.25
C GLY A 29 -2.13 -17.89 -1.66
N CYS A 30 -2.61 -17.40 -0.52
CA CYS A 30 -3.78 -17.96 0.16
C CYS A 30 -4.68 -16.88 0.73
N ASP A 31 -5.96 -17.23 0.85
CA ASP A 31 -6.97 -16.45 1.58
C ASP A 31 -8.12 -17.37 2.00
N GLN A 32 -8.96 -16.89 2.94
CA GLN A 32 -10.15 -17.64 3.37
C GLN A 32 -11.16 -17.80 2.25
N ALA A 33 -11.38 -16.71 1.48
CA ALA A 33 -12.24 -16.70 0.30
C ALA A 33 -11.86 -15.50 -0.59
N ILE A 34 -11.89 -15.70 -1.91
CA ILE A 34 -11.59 -14.63 -2.86
C ILE A 34 -12.74 -14.49 -3.85
N TYR A 35 -13.23 -13.28 -4.00
CA TYR A 35 -14.37 -12.95 -4.86
C TYR A 35 -13.97 -12.05 -6.02
N PRO A 36 -14.75 -12.02 -7.12
CA PRO A 36 -14.58 -11.01 -8.16
C PRO A 36 -14.65 -9.58 -7.61
N PRO A 37 -13.86 -8.65 -8.13
CA PRO A 37 -12.98 -8.79 -9.31
C PRO A 37 -11.60 -9.43 -9.04
N VAL A 38 -11.16 -9.51 -7.79
CA VAL A 38 -9.81 -9.97 -7.41
C VAL A 38 -9.54 -11.41 -7.87
N SER A 39 -10.50 -12.33 -7.70
CA SER A 39 -10.33 -13.72 -8.13
C SER A 39 -10.06 -13.85 -9.64
N ILE A 40 -10.79 -13.07 -10.45
CA ILE A 40 -10.62 -13.04 -11.91
C ILE A 40 -9.25 -12.47 -12.29
N GLU A 41 -8.80 -11.46 -11.57
CA GLU A 41 -7.51 -10.83 -11.81
C GLU A 41 -6.34 -11.78 -11.49
N LEU A 42 -6.37 -12.44 -10.35
CA LEU A 42 -5.35 -13.44 -9.96
C LEU A 42 -5.31 -14.62 -10.93
N GLU A 43 -6.46 -15.10 -11.39
CA GLU A 43 -6.57 -16.16 -12.39
C GLU A 43 -5.92 -15.74 -13.73
N LYS A 44 -6.23 -14.52 -14.23
CA LYS A 44 -5.62 -13.98 -15.45
C LYS A 44 -4.10 -13.84 -15.36
N LEU A 45 -3.56 -13.60 -14.16
CA LEU A 45 -2.13 -13.53 -13.89
C LEU A 45 -1.48 -14.92 -13.75
N GLY A 46 -2.27 -15.99 -13.78
CA GLY A 46 -1.79 -17.36 -13.55
C GLY A 46 -1.29 -17.59 -12.13
N ILE A 47 -1.84 -16.86 -11.16
CA ILE A 47 -1.48 -16.99 -9.75
C ILE A 47 -2.33 -18.11 -9.12
N LYS A 48 -1.65 -19.13 -8.61
CA LYS A 48 -2.31 -20.21 -7.89
C LYS A 48 -2.67 -19.74 -6.49
N VAL A 49 -3.96 -19.82 -6.15
CA VAL A 49 -4.48 -19.49 -4.81
C VAL A 49 -4.90 -20.77 -4.10
N VAL A 50 -4.54 -20.86 -2.83
CA VAL A 50 -4.96 -21.92 -1.91
C VAL A 50 -6.01 -21.34 -0.98
N GLU A 51 -7.12 -22.04 -0.78
CA GLU A 51 -8.15 -21.65 0.17
C GLU A 51 -7.72 -21.98 1.61
N GLY A 52 -7.98 -21.05 2.54
CA GLY A 52 -7.64 -21.19 3.95
C GLY A 52 -6.21 -20.79 4.31
N PHE A 53 -5.90 -20.93 5.59
CA PHE A 53 -4.62 -20.54 6.19
C PHE A 53 -3.93 -21.72 6.88
N ASP A 54 -4.01 -22.91 6.28
CA ASP A 54 -3.50 -24.13 6.84
C ASP A 54 -1.97 -24.27 6.72
N GLU A 55 -1.38 -24.99 7.64
CA GLU A 55 0.04 -25.30 7.65
C GLU A 55 0.51 -26.10 6.42
N ASN A 56 -0.38 -26.86 5.77
CA ASN A 56 -0.04 -27.66 4.58
C ASN A 56 0.61 -26.84 3.46
N GLN A 57 0.40 -25.51 3.43
CA GLN A 57 1.00 -24.58 2.45
C GLN A 57 2.54 -24.54 2.54
N LYS A 58 3.13 -25.02 3.62
CA LYS A 58 4.59 -25.25 3.70
C LYS A 58 5.14 -26.14 2.59
N GLN A 59 4.29 -27.03 2.02
CA GLN A 59 4.68 -27.91 0.92
C GLN A 59 4.98 -27.15 -0.37
N LEU A 60 4.54 -25.88 -0.50
CA LEU A 60 4.86 -25.03 -1.65
C LEU A 60 6.32 -24.57 -1.66
N GLN A 61 7.01 -24.63 -0.50
CA GLN A 61 8.42 -24.26 -0.33
C GLN A 61 8.80 -22.93 -1.01
N PRO A 62 8.08 -21.82 -0.75
CA PRO A 62 8.43 -20.54 -1.34
C PRO A 62 9.76 -20.03 -0.77
N ASP A 63 10.42 -19.17 -1.55
CA ASP A 63 11.64 -18.49 -1.11
C ASP A 63 11.36 -17.45 -0.01
N LEU A 64 10.13 -16.86 -0.03
CA LEU A 64 9.72 -15.85 0.93
C LEU A 64 8.19 -15.85 1.13
N TYR A 65 7.77 -15.73 2.37
CA TYR A 65 6.38 -15.47 2.73
C TYR A 65 6.13 -13.97 2.89
N VAL A 66 5.06 -13.49 2.25
CA VAL A 66 4.63 -12.09 2.33
C VAL A 66 3.27 -12.02 3.02
N VAL A 67 3.22 -11.38 4.17
CA VAL A 67 2.07 -11.45 5.09
C VAL A 67 1.22 -10.18 5.03
N GLY A 68 -0.06 -10.34 4.71
CA GLY A 68 -1.06 -9.28 4.76
C GLY A 68 -1.64 -9.05 6.17
N ASN A 69 -2.34 -7.95 6.35
CA ASN A 69 -2.90 -7.58 7.66
C ASN A 69 -4.07 -8.43 8.14
N VAL A 70 -4.68 -9.22 7.25
CA VAL A 70 -5.73 -10.19 7.62
C VAL A 70 -5.17 -11.35 8.45
N ALA A 71 -3.87 -11.62 8.30
CA ALA A 71 -3.21 -12.71 9.00
C ALA A 71 -3.10 -12.43 10.51
N THR A 72 -3.44 -13.45 11.31
CA THR A 72 -3.43 -13.37 12.77
C THR A 72 -2.80 -14.61 13.41
N ARG A 73 -2.45 -14.50 14.68
CA ARG A 73 -2.05 -15.64 15.49
C ARG A 73 -3.18 -16.67 15.56
N GLY A 74 -2.82 -17.95 15.60
CA GLY A 74 -3.74 -19.08 15.56
C GLY A 74 -4.02 -19.62 14.15
N MET A 75 -3.66 -18.93 13.09
CA MET A 75 -3.68 -19.46 11.72
C MET A 75 -2.53 -20.47 11.53
N GLY A 76 -2.82 -21.67 11.00
CA GLY A 76 -1.85 -22.76 10.91
C GLY A 76 -0.55 -22.37 10.22
N ILE A 77 -0.62 -21.67 9.08
CA ILE A 77 0.57 -21.20 8.38
C ILE A 77 1.36 -20.16 9.19
N ILE A 78 0.71 -19.29 9.94
CA ILE A 78 1.39 -18.29 10.78
C ILE A 78 2.10 -18.95 11.95
N GLU A 79 1.45 -19.91 12.62
CA GLU A 79 2.08 -20.65 13.72
C GLU A 79 3.27 -21.48 13.20
N TYR A 80 3.16 -22.07 12.01
CA TYR A 80 4.29 -22.75 11.37
C TYR A 80 5.49 -21.79 11.15
N LEU A 81 5.25 -20.61 10.55
CA LEU A 81 6.32 -19.63 10.29
C LEU A 81 7.04 -19.23 11.59
N LEU A 82 6.29 -19.01 12.67
CA LEU A 82 6.84 -18.59 13.95
C LEU A 82 7.58 -19.72 14.67
N ASN A 83 7.03 -20.94 14.68
CA ASN A 83 7.62 -22.09 15.37
C ASN A 83 8.93 -22.53 14.70
N GLU A 84 8.95 -22.56 13.38
CA GLU A 84 10.13 -22.97 12.60
C GLU A 84 11.09 -21.81 12.30
N GLN A 85 10.79 -20.60 12.80
CA GLN A 85 11.60 -19.39 12.57
C GLN A 85 11.84 -19.11 11.08
N ILE A 86 10.83 -19.39 10.23
CA ILE A 86 10.90 -19.12 8.80
C ILE A 86 10.81 -17.61 8.56
N PRO A 87 11.73 -17.01 7.77
CA PRO A 87 11.69 -15.60 7.46
C PRO A 87 10.42 -15.19 6.69
N PHE A 88 9.80 -14.10 7.11
CA PHE A 88 8.67 -13.50 6.42
C PHE A 88 8.72 -11.98 6.54
N VAL A 89 8.03 -11.29 5.64
CA VAL A 89 7.91 -9.82 5.59
C VAL A 89 6.46 -9.40 5.43
N SER A 90 6.14 -8.17 5.74
CA SER A 90 4.83 -7.62 5.39
C SER A 90 4.74 -7.24 3.90
N GLY A 91 3.50 -7.13 3.38
CA GLY A 91 3.28 -6.64 2.01
C GLY A 91 3.93 -5.29 1.75
N PRO A 92 3.67 -4.25 2.58
CA PRO A 92 4.31 -2.95 2.46
C PRO A 92 5.84 -2.97 2.54
N GLU A 93 6.43 -3.80 3.40
CA GLU A 93 7.88 -3.97 3.50
C GLU A 93 8.46 -4.59 2.23
N TRP A 94 7.81 -5.62 1.68
CA TRP A 94 8.23 -6.23 0.42
C TRP A 94 8.18 -5.21 -0.73
N LEU A 95 7.09 -4.45 -0.81
CA LEU A 95 6.87 -3.41 -1.80
C LEU A 95 7.96 -2.33 -1.74
N GLU A 96 8.28 -1.84 -0.54
CA GLU A 96 9.35 -0.88 -0.29
C GLU A 96 10.68 -1.35 -0.88
N LYS A 97 11.10 -2.58 -0.49
CA LYS A 97 12.43 -3.11 -0.80
C LYS A 97 12.61 -3.53 -2.25
N ASN A 98 11.55 -3.98 -2.93
CA ASN A 98 11.65 -4.60 -4.24
C ASN A 98 11.11 -3.74 -5.39
N VAL A 99 10.21 -2.81 -5.10
CA VAL A 99 9.54 -1.99 -6.12
C VAL A 99 9.80 -0.50 -5.93
N LEU A 100 9.51 0.04 -4.74
CA LEU A 100 9.53 1.48 -4.51
C LEU A 100 10.94 2.06 -4.42
N LYS A 101 11.90 1.30 -3.95
CA LYS A 101 13.29 1.74 -3.68
C LYS A 101 13.93 2.52 -4.83
N TYR A 102 13.57 2.22 -6.06
CA TYR A 102 14.19 2.79 -7.27
C TYR A 102 13.27 3.77 -7.99
N LYS A 103 12.14 4.12 -7.39
CA LYS A 103 11.14 4.99 -7.98
C LYS A 103 11.03 6.32 -7.22
N GLN A 104 10.54 7.32 -7.92
CA GLN A 104 10.08 8.58 -7.33
C GLN A 104 8.62 8.38 -6.89
N ILE A 105 8.39 8.39 -5.60
CA ILE A 105 7.11 8.02 -5.01
C ILE A 105 6.20 9.24 -4.88
N LEU A 106 5.03 9.16 -5.52
CA LEU A 106 3.95 10.13 -5.46
C LEU A 106 2.81 9.51 -4.65
N ALA A 107 2.78 9.79 -3.36
CA ALA A 107 1.81 9.20 -2.44
C ALA A 107 0.60 10.12 -2.25
N VAL A 108 -0.59 9.53 -2.23
CA VAL A 108 -1.85 10.24 -1.95
C VAL A 108 -2.46 9.67 -0.68
N SER A 109 -2.61 10.51 0.32
CA SER A 109 -3.20 10.17 1.62
C SER A 109 -4.35 11.11 1.99
N GLY A 110 -4.98 10.86 3.11
CA GLY A 110 -6.10 11.61 3.66
C GLY A 110 -7.24 10.69 4.04
N THR A 111 -8.19 11.18 4.79
CA THR A 111 -9.35 10.38 5.21
C THR A 111 -10.20 9.97 4.01
N HIS A 112 -10.50 10.90 3.11
CA HIS A 112 -11.36 10.67 1.96
C HIS A 112 -10.70 11.06 0.63
N GLY A 113 -11.14 10.41 -0.46
CA GLY A 113 -10.74 10.74 -1.83
C GLY A 113 -9.36 10.25 -2.25
N LYS A 114 -8.67 9.44 -1.45
CA LYS A 114 -7.36 8.83 -1.76
C LYS A 114 -7.36 8.17 -3.13
N THR A 115 -8.25 7.19 -3.33
CA THR A 115 -8.38 6.40 -4.57
C THR A 115 -8.63 7.29 -5.79
N THR A 116 -9.57 8.24 -5.68
CA THR A 116 -9.91 9.15 -6.79
C THR A 116 -8.72 10.03 -7.16
N THR A 117 -8.06 10.64 -6.19
CA THR A 117 -6.92 11.52 -6.43
C THR A 117 -5.72 10.75 -6.99
N ALA A 118 -5.42 9.56 -6.45
CA ALA A 118 -4.35 8.70 -6.97
C ALA A 118 -4.64 8.26 -8.42
N SER A 119 -5.89 7.89 -8.71
CA SER A 119 -6.33 7.51 -10.06
C SER A 119 -6.17 8.67 -11.05
N MET A 120 -6.61 9.87 -10.68
CA MET A 120 -6.44 11.07 -11.52
C MET A 120 -4.96 11.38 -11.75
N LEU A 121 -4.13 11.30 -10.71
CA LEU A 121 -2.70 11.56 -10.83
C LEU A 121 -2.02 10.56 -11.77
N ALA A 122 -2.30 9.26 -11.61
CA ALA A 122 -1.75 8.23 -12.48
C ALA A 122 -2.20 8.43 -13.94
N PHE A 123 -3.49 8.72 -14.16
CA PHE A 123 -4.04 8.99 -15.46
C PHE A 123 -3.41 10.23 -16.14
N ILE A 124 -3.29 11.35 -15.40
CA ILE A 124 -2.65 12.58 -15.92
C ILE A 124 -1.20 12.32 -16.33
N LEU A 125 -0.45 11.58 -15.51
CA LEU A 125 0.93 11.22 -15.84
C LEU A 125 1.01 10.30 -17.06
N GLN A 126 0.06 9.39 -17.22
CA GLN A 126 -0.03 8.51 -18.40
C GLN A 126 -0.31 9.32 -19.66
N GLU A 127 -1.31 10.20 -19.65
CA GLU A 127 -1.64 11.08 -20.77
C GLU A 127 -0.49 12.06 -21.12
N ALA A 128 0.28 12.47 -20.11
CA ALA A 128 1.49 13.28 -20.31
C ALA A 128 2.70 12.46 -20.83
N GLY A 129 2.53 11.17 -21.16
CA GLY A 129 3.58 10.31 -21.68
C GLY A 129 4.63 9.87 -20.64
N LYS A 130 4.36 10.06 -19.35
CA LYS A 130 5.28 9.68 -18.26
C LYS A 130 5.22 8.22 -17.87
N ARG A 131 4.19 7.50 -18.31
CA ARG A 131 3.97 6.05 -18.10
C ARG A 131 4.28 5.63 -16.65
N PRO A 132 3.57 6.14 -15.63
CA PRO A 132 3.87 5.81 -14.25
C PRO A 132 3.60 4.33 -13.94
N SER A 133 4.28 3.78 -12.92
CA SER A 133 3.78 2.64 -12.16
C SER A 133 2.73 3.11 -11.16
N TRP A 134 1.82 2.22 -10.72
CA TRP A 134 0.86 2.58 -9.68
C TRP A 134 0.40 1.40 -8.83
N LEU A 135 -0.11 1.71 -7.64
CA LEU A 135 -0.85 0.82 -6.75
C LEU A 135 -1.97 1.62 -6.06
N ILE A 136 -3.21 1.33 -6.43
CA ILE A 136 -4.40 2.10 -6.06
C ILE A 136 -5.44 1.15 -5.46
N GLY A 137 -6.19 1.59 -4.47
CA GLY A 137 -7.14 0.79 -3.69
C GLY A 137 -8.40 0.31 -4.42
N GLY A 138 -8.53 0.60 -5.71
CA GLY A 138 -9.63 0.15 -6.58
C GLY A 138 -9.17 0.04 -8.02
N VAL A 139 -10.06 -0.41 -8.90
CA VAL A 139 -9.79 -0.45 -10.35
C VAL A 139 -10.33 0.84 -10.97
N PRO A 140 -9.47 1.81 -11.33
CA PRO A 140 -9.92 3.03 -12.00
C PRO A 140 -10.39 2.71 -13.42
N GLU A 141 -11.53 3.26 -13.84
CA GLU A 141 -12.09 2.99 -15.16
C GLU A 141 -11.09 3.28 -16.31
N ASN A 142 -10.32 4.37 -16.16
CA ASN A 142 -9.37 4.82 -17.18
C ASN A 142 -8.02 4.09 -17.16
N LEU A 143 -7.73 3.29 -16.13
CA LEU A 143 -6.47 2.56 -15.99
C LEU A 143 -6.63 1.05 -16.13
N ALA A 144 -7.86 0.56 -16.11
CA ALA A 144 -8.26 -0.84 -16.30
C ALA A 144 -7.74 -1.84 -15.24
N VAL A 145 -6.72 -1.50 -14.46
CA VAL A 145 -6.15 -2.34 -13.39
C VAL A 145 -5.81 -1.51 -12.15
N SER A 146 -5.87 -2.13 -10.97
CA SER A 146 -5.58 -1.47 -9.68
C SER A 146 -4.09 -1.24 -9.45
N SER A 147 -3.23 -1.99 -10.13
CA SER A 147 -1.78 -1.86 -10.01
C SER A 147 -1.08 -2.19 -11.32
N HIS A 148 0.06 -1.55 -11.56
CA HIS A 148 0.88 -1.74 -12.75
C HIS A 148 2.33 -1.35 -12.48
N TYR A 149 3.26 -2.11 -13.04
CA TYR A 149 4.69 -1.79 -12.99
C TYR A 149 5.21 -1.43 -14.38
N GLU A 150 5.79 -0.24 -14.51
CA GLU A 150 6.51 0.20 -15.71
C GLU A 150 8.00 0.32 -15.38
N GLU A 151 8.80 -0.58 -15.91
CA GLU A 151 10.22 -0.69 -15.59
C GLU A 151 10.99 0.61 -15.88
N ASN A 152 10.75 1.19 -17.05
CA ASN A 152 11.51 2.34 -17.55
C ASN A 152 11.00 3.70 -17.08
N SER A 153 9.96 3.74 -16.24
CA SER A 153 9.47 4.99 -15.64
C SER A 153 10.04 5.19 -14.26
N PRO A 154 10.49 6.41 -13.93
CA PRO A 154 10.91 6.73 -12.57
C PRO A 154 9.72 6.91 -11.61
N TYR A 155 8.49 7.10 -12.10
CA TYR A 155 7.35 7.50 -11.28
C TYR A 155 6.55 6.30 -10.77
N PHE A 156 6.16 6.36 -9.49
CA PHE A 156 5.24 5.42 -8.87
C PHE A 156 4.17 6.18 -8.10
N VAL A 157 2.91 6.04 -8.51
CA VAL A 157 1.75 6.61 -7.81
C VAL A 157 1.20 5.58 -6.84
N ILE A 158 1.06 5.95 -5.57
CA ILE A 158 0.56 5.04 -4.55
C ILE A 158 -0.53 5.68 -3.68
N GLU A 159 -1.60 4.94 -3.47
CA GLU A 159 -2.58 5.26 -2.45
C GLU A 159 -2.01 4.91 -1.07
N ALA A 160 -1.90 5.91 -0.19
CA ALA A 160 -1.25 5.80 1.11
C ALA A 160 -2.31 5.70 2.22
N ASP A 161 -2.56 4.46 2.63
CA ASP A 161 -3.56 4.07 3.60
C ASP A 161 -2.99 4.06 5.03
N GLU A 162 -3.78 4.56 5.99
CA GLU A 162 -3.46 4.69 7.42
C GLU A 162 -3.63 3.40 8.24
N TYR A 163 -4.22 2.35 7.68
CA TYR A 163 -4.38 1.05 8.36
C TYR A 163 -3.04 0.40 8.69
N ASP A 164 -3.03 -0.41 9.75
CA ASP A 164 -1.85 -1.14 10.18
C ASP A 164 -1.33 -2.12 9.10
N THR A 165 -0.04 -2.39 9.16
CA THR A 165 0.71 -3.14 8.16
C THR A 165 0.45 -4.64 8.24
N ALA A 166 0.61 -5.22 9.44
CA ALA A 166 0.46 -6.65 9.70
C ALA A 166 0.27 -6.92 11.20
N PHE A 167 0.00 -8.17 11.58
CA PHE A 167 -0.15 -8.52 13.01
C PHE A 167 1.13 -8.26 13.83
N PHE A 168 2.30 -8.30 13.22
CA PHE A 168 3.61 -8.09 13.82
C PHE A 168 4.19 -6.68 13.61
N ASP A 169 3.57 -5.87 12.73
CA ASP A 169 3.91 -4.47 12.49
C ASP A 169 2.64 -3.61 12.56
N LYS A 170 2.47 -2.91 13.67
CA LYS A 170 1.30 -2.07 13.95
C LYS A 170 1.43 -0.64 13.48
N ARG A 171 2.53 -0.29 12.78
CA ARG A 171 2.64 0.98 12.08
C ARG A 171 1.70 1.00 10.88
N SER A 172 1.22 2.18 10.52
CA SER A 172 0.43 2.35 9.30
C SER A 172 1.23 1.95 8.06
N LYS A 173 0.56 1.38 7.06
CA LYS A 173 1.19 0.89 5.82
C LYS A 173 2.03 1.96 5.13
N PHE A 174 1.57 3.19 5.15
CA PHE A 174 2.20 4.30 4.43
C PHE A 174 3.61 4.67 4.96
N VAL A 175 4.00 4.27 6.18
CA VAL A 175 5.36 4.54 6.68
C VAL A 175 6.44 3.75 5.94
N HIS A 176 6.05 2.75 5.17
CA HIS A 176 6.96 2.00 4.29
C HIS A 176 7.19 2.65 2.92
N TYR A 177 6.45 3.71 2.56
CA TYR A 177 6.45 4.19 1.17
C TYR A 177 7.49 5.27 0.89
N HIS A 178 8.00 5.98 1.89
CA HIS A 178 9.04 7.01 1.75
C HIS A 178 8.79 7.99 0.61
N PRO A 179 7.69 8.75 0.62
CA PRO A 179 7.28 9.57 -0.51
C PRO A 179 8.24 10.72 -0.81
N ASP A 180 8.46 10.97 -2.11
CA ASP A 180 9.11 12.18 -2.62
C ASP A 180 8.09 13.33 -2.73
N THR A 181 6.85 13.00 -3.09
CA THR A 181 5.72 13.93 -3.07
C THR A 181 4.58 13.27 -2.31
N LEU A 182 4.08 13.94 -1.29
CA LEU A 182 2.93 13.53 -0.51
C LEU A 182 1.78 14.50 -0.72
N ILE A 183 0.62 13.98 -1.15
CA ILE A 183 -0.62 14.73 -1.21
C ILE A 183 -1.48 14.34 -0.01
N ILE A 184 -1.97 15.33 0.75
CA ILE A 184 -2.92 15.14 1.86
C ILE A 184 -4.22 15.82 1.48
N ASN A 185 -5.25 15.04 1.12
CA ASN A 185 -6.52 15.56 0.66
C ASN A 185 -7.31 16.29 1.76
N ASN A 186 -7.44 15.64 2.90
CA ASN A 186 -8.18 16.08 4.07
C ASN A 186 -7.78 15.21 5.27
N LEU A 187 -8.10 15.67 6.47
CA LEU A 187 -7.84 14.92 7.69
C LEU A 187 -9.03 15.06 8.65
N GLU A 188 -9.76 13.99 8.82
CA GLU A 188 -10.94 13.93 9.68
C GLU A 188 -10.87 12.70 10.59
N TYR A 189 -11.65 12.68 11.67
CA TYR A 189 -11.76 11.49 12.48
C TYR A 189 -12.62 10.45 11.76
N ASP A 190 -12.00 9.37 11.36
CA ASP A 190 -12.62 8.20 10.75
C ASP A 190 -11.97 6.91 11.28
N HIS A 191 -12.48 5.76 10.88
CA HIS A 191 -11.96 4.46 11.28
C HIS A 191 -11.93 4.26 12.80
N ALA A 192 -13.11 4.47 13.44
CA ALA A 192 -13.29 4.32 14.88
C ALA A 192 -13.00 2.89 15.41
N ASP A 193 -12.85 1.92 14.53
CA ASP A 193 -12.41 0.55 14.80
C ASP A 193 -10.93 0.46 15.17
N ILE A 194 -10.10 1.40 14.67
CA ILE A 194 -8.64 1.41 14.90
C ILE A 194 -8.12 2.67 15.57
N PHE A 195 -8.84 3.80 15.47
CA PHE A 195 -8.42 5.07 16.07
C PHE A 195 -9.41 5.55 17.14
N ALA A 196 -8.89 5.88 18.31
CA ALA A 196 -9.71 6.36 19.42
C ALA A 196 -10.25 7.80 19.22
N ASN A 197 -9.53 8.63 18.45
CA ASN A 197 -9.85 10.05 18.22
C ASN A 197 -9.00 10.64 17.08
N LEU A 198 -9.28 11.89 16.70
CA LEU A 198 -8.52 12.60 15.67
C LEU A 198 -7.02 12.70 15.97
N SER A 199 -6.64 12.91 17.24
CA SER A 199 -5.22 13.00 17.60
C SER A 199 -4.47 11.69 17.34
N ALA A 200 -5.13 10.53 17.47
CA ALA A 200 -4.53 9.24 17.11
C ALA A 200 -4.29 9.13 15.60
N VAL A 201 -5.23 9.63 14.77
CA VAL A 201 -5.06 9.73 13.31
C VAL A 201 -3.90 10.67 12.98
N GLN A 202 -3.90 11.89 13.56
CA GLN A 202 -2.83 12.87 13.35
C GLN A 202 -1.45 12.31 13.74
N TRP A 203 -1.37 11.50 14.79
CA TRP A 203 -0.12 10.87 15.19
C TRP A 203 0.42 9.92 14.11
N GLN A 204 -0.44 9.11 13.48
CA GLN A 204 -0.02 8.24 12.38
C GLN A 204 0.43 9.06 11.17
N PHE A 205 -0.32 10.09 10.79
CA PHE A 205 0.08 10.98 9.71
C PHE A 205 1.40 11.70 10.02
N HIS A 206 1.65 12.07 11.26
CA HIS A 206 2.94 12.64 11.66
C HIS A 206 4.09 11.64 11.44
N GLN A 207 3.89 10.32 11.67
CA GLN A 207 4.91 9.33 11.32
C GLN A 207 5.15 9.32 9.79
N LEU A 208 4.12 9.50 8.97
CA LEU A 208 4.29 9.64 7.51
C LEU A 208 5.07 10.90 7.15
N LEU A 209 4.77 12.04 7.77
CA LEU A 209 5.51 13.29 7.51
C LEU A 209 7.02 13.15 7.81
N ARG A 210 7.37 12.43 8.86
CA ARG A 210 8.76 12.22 9.30
C ARG A 210 9.61 11.44 8.31
N ILE A 211 9.01 10.69 7.39
CA ILE A 211 9.72 9.90 6.39
C ILE A 211 9.71 10.53 5.00
N VAL A 212 9.03 11.67 4.82
CA VAL A 212 9.18 12.47 3.59
C VAL A 212 10.60 13.03 3.54
N ARG A 213 11.27 12.87 2.40
CA ARG A 213 12.65 13.33 2.23
C ARG A 213 12.75 14.85 2.37
N GLN A 214 13.88 15.37 2.86
CA GLN A 214 14.09 16.81 3.00
C GLN A 214 13.91 17.59 1.68
N LYS A 215 14.27 16.97 0.55
CA LYS A 215 14.06 17.53 -0.79
C LYS A 215 12.67 17.20 -1.37
N GLY A 216 11.86 16.49 -0.62
CA GLY A 216 10.50 16.15 -1.00
C GLY A 216 9.54 17.31 -0.78
N GLN A 217 8.28 17.08 -1.10
CA GLN A 217 7.23 18.10 -0.96
C GLN A 217 5.95 17.49 -0.42
N ILE A 218 5.23 18.28 0.34
CA ILE A 218 3.88 17.97 0.81
C ILE A 218 2.92 18.97 0.17
N ILE A 219 1.90 18.46 -0.48
CA ILE A 219 0.79 19.23 -1.07
C ILE A 219 -0.44 18.93 -0.22
N TYR A 220 -1.04 19.93 0.36
CA TYR A 220 -2.16 19.75 1.26
C TYR A 220 -3.30 20.75 1.03
N ARG A 221 -4.49 20.40 1.47
CA ARG A 221 -5.67 21.27 1.39
C ARG A 221 -5.49 22.49 2.30
N ALA A 222 -5.56 23.68 1.72
CA ALA A 222 -5.54 24.93 2.49
C ALA A 222 -6.75 25.06 3.42
N ASN A 223 -6.57 25.71 4.55
CA ASN A 223 -7.62 25.98 5.54
C ASN A 223 -8.29 24.71 6.10
N ASP A 224 -7.54 23.64 6.24
CA ASP A 224 -7.95 22.44 6.97
C ASP A 224 -7.28 22.46 8.37
N PRO A 225 -8.05 22.77 9.45
CA PRO A 225 -7.45 22.93 10.78
C PRO A 225 -6.76 21.65 11.30
N ALA A 226 -7.23 20.47 10.90
CA ALA A 226 -6.63 19.22 11.33
C ALA A 226 -5.28 18.97 10.66
N ILE A 227 -5.13 19.38 9.39
CA ILE A 227 -3.85 19.33 8.69
C ILE A 227 -2.90 20.39 9.22
N GLU A 228 -3.38 21.62 9.50
CA GLU A 228 -2.55 22.68 10.08
C GLU A 228 -1.97 22.24 11.45
N GLN A 229 -2.80 21.67 12.33
CA GLN A 229 -2.34 21.09 13.60
C GLN A 229 -1.32 19.97 13.39
N LEU A 230 -1.53 19.12 12.39
CA LEU A 230 -0.58 18.05 12.02
C LEU A 230 0.78 18.64 11.61
N LEU A 231 0.79 19.70 10.78
CA LEU A 231 2.02 20.35 10.32
C LEU A 231 2.77 21.04 11.46
N ASP A 232 2.05 21.59 12.44
CA ASP A 232 2.62 22.20 13.65
C ASP A 232 3.38 21.18 14.52
N MET A 233 3.11 19.88 14.38
CA MET A 233 3.91 18.84 15.05
C MET A 233 5.34 18.73 14.50
N GLY A 234 5.63 19.38 13.37
CA GLY A 234 6.93 19.48 12.73
C GLY A 234 7.05 18.74 11.42
N VAL A 235 7.63 19.43 10.44
CA VAL A 235 7.92 18.91 9.10
C VAL A 235 9.26 19.46 8.60
N CYS A 236 9.98 18.69 7.79
CA CYS A 236 11.34 19.01 7.31
C CYS A 236 11.45 19.14 5.79
N CYS A 237 10.35 19.35 5.07
CA CYS A 237 10.30 19.42 3.60
C CYS A 237 9.52 20.64 3.10
N LEU A 238 9.43 20.81 1.77
CA LEU A 238 8.69 21.90 1.17
C LEU A 238 7.18 21.71 1.32
N LEU A 239 6.48 22.79 1.65
CA LEU A 239 5.02 22.80 1.79
C LEU A 239 4.36 23.57 0.64
N TYR A 240 3.34 22.99 0.06
CA TYR A 240 2.48 23.61 -0.95
C TYR A 240 1.01 23.45 -0.56
N THR A 241 0.24 24.52 -0.66
CA THR A 241 -1.21 24.46 -0.45
C THR A 241 -1.93 24.24 -1.78
N SER A 242 -2.88 23.31 -1.81
CA SER A 242 -3.85 23.25 -2.89
C SER A 242 -5.04 24.17 -2.57
N PRO A 243 -5.59 24.92 -3.53
CA PRO A 243 -6.83 25.65 -3.30
C PRO A 243 -7.94 24.68 -2.97
N SER A 244 -8.78 25.03 -1.97
CA SER A 244 -10.01 24.28 -1.72
C SER A 244 -10.89 24.35 -2.97
N PRO A 245 -11.44 23.25 -3.48
CA PRO A 245 -12.47 23.35 -4.51
C PRO A 245 -13.64 24.19 -3.97
N ARG A 246 -14.03 25.18 -4.71
CA ARG A 246 -15.20 26.02 -4.40
C ARG A 246 -16.46 25.29 -4.74
#